data_005dca93209d4cfc0ed401bd12bb2bb1
#
_entry.id   005dca93209d4cfc0ed401bd12bb2bb1
#
_cell.length_a   1.000
_cell.length_b   1.000
_cell.length_c   1.000
_cell.angle_alpha   90.00
_cell.angle_beta   90.00
_cell.angle_gamma   90.00
#
_symmetry.space_group_name_H-M   'P 1'
#
loop_
_entity.id
_entity.type
_entity.pdbx_description
1 polymer ?
#
loop_
_entity_poly.entity_id
_entity_poly.type
_entity_poly.pdbx_seq_one_letter_code
_entity_poly.pdbx_strand_id
1 'polypeptide(L)'
;MGEQATKGVMDLYFKRMGTGEDFSDCYTADVTWATFDDGSQVHGAGPVREYLVALHENMVDARTRRLIFADSAAYLEGDCADSSNGDVNRLAYCVAYDITGDKISAMRCYGPIGRLAP
;
A
#
# COMPACT_ATOMS: atom_id res chain seq x y z
N MET A 1 -17.88 9.98 9.70
CA MET A 1 -16.44 9.82 9.91
C MET A 1 -15.71 10.74 8.95
N GLY A 2 -14.77 11.52 9.39
CA GLY A 2 -14.11 12.49 8.54
C GLY A 2 -12.68 12.10 8.20
N GLU A 3 -12.00 13.00 7.49
CA GLU A 3 -10.61 12.77 7.09
C GLU A 3 -9.66 12.57 8.28
N GLN A 4 -9.97 13.15 9.44
CA GLN A 4 -9.14 12.95 10.64
C GLN A 4 -9.16 11.50 11.12
N ALA A 5 -10.32 10.84 11.07
CA ALA A 5 -10.40 9.43 11.42
C ALA A 5 -9.65 8.56 10.40
N THR A 6 -9.77 8.88 9.12
CA THR A 6 -9.02 8.21 8.06
C THR A 6 -7.51 8.36 8.30
N LYS A 7 -7.06 9.58 8.62
CA LYS A 7 -5.65 9.83 8.91
C LYS A 7 -5.15 8.95 10.05
N GLY A 8 -5.95 8.81 11.13
CA GLY A 8 -5.59 7.96 12.27
C GLY A 8 -5.38 6.51 11.87
N VAL A 9 -6.28 5.97 11.03
CA VAL A 9 -6.17 4.60 10.52
C VAL A 9 -4.87 4.44 9.72
N MET A 10 -4.60 5.36 8.81
CA MET A 10 -3.42 5.28 7.94
C MET A 10 -2.12 5.51 8.71
N ASP A 11 -2.10 6.40 9.68
CA ASP A 11 -0.92 6.64 10.51
C ASP A 11 -0.51 5.38 11.27
N LEU A 12 -1.47 4.67 11.85
CA LEU A 12 -1.20 3.40 12.55
C LEU A 12 -0.66 2.34 11.58
N TYR A 13 -1.26 2.24 10.41
CA TYR A 13 -0.86 1.28 9.39
C TYR A 13 0.60 1.51 8.96
N PHE A 14 0.94 2.74 8.59
CA PHE A 14 2.31 3.07 8.17
C PHE A 14 3.31 2.93 9.30
N LYS A 15 2.92 3.25 10.53
CA LYS A 15 3.78 3.07 11.69
C LYS A 15 4.16 1.61 11.88
N ARG A 16 3.18 0.71 11.82
CA ARG A 16 3.43 -0.73 11.97
C ARG A 16 4.31 -1.28 10.85
N MET A 17 4.06 -0.85 9.61
CA MET A 17 4.92 -1.23 8.49
C MET A 17 6.36 -0.77 8.71
N GLY A 18 6.55 0.46 9.15
CA GLY A 18 7.88 1.03 9.35
C GLY A 18 8.67 0.42 10.50
N THR A 19 7.99 -0.14 11.51
CA THR A 19 8.64 -0.78 12.66
C THR A 19 8.76 -2.30 12.50
N GLY A 20 8.25 -2.87 11.42
CA GLY A 20 8.25 -4.32 11.22
C GLY A 20 7.19 -5.06 12.01
N GLU A 21 6.26 -4.34 12.65
CA GLU A 21 5.16 -4.95 13.38
C GLU A 21 4.15 -5.55 12.41
N ASP A 22 3.38 -6.53 12.89
CA ASP A 22 2.30 -7.11 12.09
C ASP A 22 1.21 -6.06 11.87
N PHE A 23 0.91 -5.77 10.62
CA PHE A 23 -0.12 -4.79 10.24
C PHE A 23 -1.40 -5.45 9.70
N SER A 24 -1.52 -6.78 9.78
CA SER A 24 -2.69 -7.47 9.23
C SER A 24 -3.99 -7.12 9.94
N ASP A 25 -3.95 -6.73 11.21
CA ASP A 25 -5.14 -6.28 11.93
C ASP A 25 -5.54 -4.83 11.62
N CYS A 26 -4.80 -4.14 10.79
CA CYS A 26 -5.26 -2.87 10.18
C CYS A 26 -6.21 -3.10 9.00
N TYR A 27 -6.37 -4.34 8.57
CA TYR A 27 -7.22 -4.72 7.44
C TYR A 27 -8.53 -5.34 7.92
N THR A 28 -9.58 -5.20 7.10
CA THR A 28 -10.75 -6.07 7.26
C THR A 28 -10.36 -7.49 6.86
N ALA A 29 -11.12 -8.49 7.34
CA ALA A 29 -10.81 -9.89 7.06
C ALA A 29 -10.82 -10.20 5.55
N ASP A 30 -11.65 -9.49 4.80
CA ASP A 30 -11.83 -9.68 3.36
C ASP A 30 -11.13 -8.62 2.51
N VAL A 31 -10.12 -7.94 3.06
CA VAL A 31 -9.38 -6.90 2.36
C VAL A 31 -8.86 -7.40 1.00
N THR A 32 -8.80 -6.49 0.03
CA THR A 32 -8.30 -6.80 -1.31
C THR A 32 -7.15 -5.86 -1.67
N TRP A 33 -6.24 -6.39 -2.48
CA TRP A 33 -5.21 -5.64 -3.16
C TRP A 33 -5.29 -5.93 -4.64
N ALA A 34 -5.27 -4.91 -5.46
CA ALA A 34 -5.24 -5.05 -6.92
C ALA A 34 -4.12 -4.20 -7.50
N THR A 35 -3.36 -4.75 -8.43
CA THR A 35 -2.31 -4.05 -9.17
C THR A 35 -2.72 -4.00 -10.64
N PHE A 36 -2.76 -2.81 -11.22
CA PHE A 36 -3.32 -2.64 -12.56
C PHE A 36 -2.29 -2.73 -13.68
N ASP A 37 -1.01 -2.82 -13.39
CA ASP A 37 -0.01 -3.04 -14.44
C ASP A 37 0.04 -4.50 -14.90
N ASP A 38 -0.12 -5.46 -13.99
CA ASP A 38 -0.09 -6.88 -14.31
C ASP A 38 -1.40 -7.62 -14.02
N GLY A 39 -2.40 -6.92 -13.47
CA GLY A 39 -3.69 -7.50 -13.16
C GLY A 39 -3.71 -8.38 -11.92
N SER A 40 -2.68 -8.34 -11.10
CA SER A 40 -2.62 -9.15 -9.87
C SER A 40 -3.72 -8.77 -8.89
N GLN A 41 -4.31 -9.76 -8.23
CA GLN A 41 -5.27 -9.56 -7.16
C GLN A 41 -4.96 -10.51 -6.00
N VAL A 42 -5.07 -9.99 -4.78
CA VAL A 42 -4.85 -10.76 -3.57
C VAL A 42 -6.01 -10.47 -2.61
N HIS A 43 -6.51 -11.49 -1.95
CA HIS A 43 -7.67 -11.39 -1.06
C HIS A 43 -7.33 -11.91 0.32
N GLY A 44 -7.82 -11.22 1.34
CA GLY A 44 -7.69 -11.63 2.73
C GLY A 44 -6.52 -10.98 3.44
N ALA A 45 -6.69 -10.74 4.75
CA ALA A 45 -5.72 -9.99 5.55
C ALA A 45 -4.33 -10.64 5.58
N GLY A 46 -4.26 -11.95 5.79
CA GLY A 46 -3.00 -12.67 5.81
C GLY A 46 -2.28 -12.66 4.47
N PRO A 47 -2.92 -13.12 3.38
CA PRO A 47 -2.30 -13.10 2.05
C PRO A 47 -1.90 -11.71 1.58
N VAL A 48 -2.73 -10.68 1.84
CA VAL A 48 -2.39 -9.30 1.47
C VAL A 48 -1.16 -8.83 2.22
N ARG A 49 -1.09 -9.10 3.53
CA ARG A 49 0.08 -8.75 4.31
C ARG A 49 1.34 -9.42 3.76
N GLU A 50 1.27 -10.72 3.48
CA GLU A 50 2.43 -11.46 2.94
C GLU A 50 2.88 -10.89 1.60
N TYR A 51 1.94 -10.56 0.72
CA TYR A 51 2.23 -9.94 -0.56
C TYR A 51 2.95 -8.60 -0.39
N LEU A 52 2.45 -7.76 0.51
CA LEU A 52 3.06 -6.44 0.71
C LEU A 52 4.43 -6.51 1.38
N VAL A 53 4.65 -7.44 2.29
CA VAL A 53 5.98 -7.64 2.88
C VAL A 53 6.98 -8.01 1.77
N ALA A 54 6.63 -8.95 0.91
CA ALA A 54 7.49 -9.37 -0.18
C ALA A 54 7.73 -8.23 -1.19
N LEU A 55 6.69 -7.47 -1.52
CA LEU A 55 6.80 -6.32 -2.41
C LEU A 55 7.77 -5.28 -1.84
N HIS A 56 7.64 -4.95 -0.55
CA HIS A 56 8.48 -3.96 0.09
C HIS A 56 9.95 -4.39 0.17
N GLU A 57 10.22 -5.67 0.28
CA GLU A 57 11.60 -6.18 0.28
C GLU A 57 12.31 -5.86 -1.03
N ASN A 58 11.57 -5.73 -2.12
CA ASN A 58 12.11 -5.44 -3.45
C ASN A 58 12.08 -3.95 -3.79
N MET A 59 11.51 -3.12 -2.94
CA MET A 59 11.47 -1.67 -3.14
C MET A 59 12.74 -1.05 -2.57
N VAL A 60 13.42 -0.25 -3.39
CA VAL A 60 14.66 0.43 -3.00
C VAL A 60 14.41 1.93 -3.05
N ASP A 61 14.81 2.63 -1.99
CA ASP A 61 14.72 4.09 -1.92
C ASP A 61 13.29 4.58 -2.22
N ALA A 62 12.31 4.00 -1.53
CA ALA A 62 10.91 4.40 -1.69
C ALA A 62 10.68 5.80 -1.13
N ARG A 63 9.99 6.63 -1.89
CA ARG A 63 9.69 8.01 -1.52
C ARG A 63 8.21 8.27 -1.64
N THR A 64 7.61 8.80 -0.58
CA THR A 64 6.23 9.29 -0.61
C THR A 64 6.25 10.73 -1.09
N ARG A 65 5.58 11.01 -2.21
CA ARG A 65 5.50 12.35 -2.77
C ARG A 65 4.30 13.11 -2.22
N ARG A 66 3.16 12.42 -2.09
CA ARG A 66 1.92 13.01 -1.57
C ARG A 66 1.12 11.95 -0.86
N LEU A 67 0.47 12.37 0.22
CA LEU A 67 -0.46 11.54 0.96
C LEU A 67 -1.68 12.39 1.25
N ILE A 68 -2.83 11.96 0.73
CA ILE A 68 -4.09 12.71 0.82
C ILE A 68 -5.08 11.86 1.59
N PHE A 69 -5.78 12.49 2.52
CA PHE A 69 -6.83 11.85 3.31
C PHE A 69 -8.17 12.47 2.95
N ALA A 70 -9.18 11.63 2.79
CA ALA A 70 -10.56 12.03 2.58
C ALA A 70 -11.44 11.24 3.54
N ASP A 71 -12.74 11.47 3.49
CA ASP A 71 -13.68 10.67 4.27
C ASP A 71 -13.67 9.24 3.72
N SER A 72 -13.28 8.27 4.54
CA SER A 72 -13.24 6.84 4.20
C SER A 72 -12.35 6.47 3.02
N ALA A 73 -11.38 7.34 2.68
CA ALA A 73 -10.44 7.06 1.59
C ALA A 73 -9.11 7.77 1.83
N ALA A 74 -8.03 7.18 1.31
CA ALA A 74 -6.72 7.80 1.31
C ALA A 74 -6.00 7.50 0.01
N TYR A 75 -5.06 8.35 -0.37
CA TYR A 75 -4.31 8.22 -1.62
C TYR A 75 -2.85 8.52 -1.36
N LEU A 76 -1.98 7.61 -1.78
CA LEU A 76 -0.53 7.76 -1.66
C LEU A 76 0.07 7.82 -3.06
N GLU A 77 0.78 8.90 -3.35
CA GLU A 77 1.59 9.01 -4.55
C GLU A 77 3.06 8.84 -4.15
N GLY A 78 3.75 7.94 -4.81
CA GLY A 78 5.14 7.66 -4.49
C GLY A 78 5.93 7.14 -5.67
N ASP A 79 7.20 6.93 -5.44
CA ASP A 79 8.07 6.27 -6.40
C ASP A 79 9.21 5.56 -5.66
N CYS A 80 9.82 4.60 -6.33
CA CYS A 80 10.98 3.87 -5.79
C CYS A 80 11.94 3.53 -6.92
N ALA A 81 13.16 3.22 -6.56
CA ALA A 81 14.11 2.65 -7.49
C ALA A 81 13.79 1.17 -7.69
N ASP A 82 14.05 0.68 -8.88
CA ASP A 82 13.96 -0.75 -9.18
C ASP A 82 15.32 -1.37 -8.85
N SER A 83 15.35 -2.36 -7.96
CA SER A 83 16.61 -3.00 -7.57
C SER A 83 17.35 -3.66 -8.75
N SER A 84 16.61 -4.02 -9.81
CA SER A 84 17.20 -4.60 -11.02
C SER A 84 17.76 -3.55 -11.98
N ASN A 85 17.24 -2.32 -11.93
CA ASN A 85 17.61 -1.22 -12.84
C ASN A 85 18.38 -0.09 -12.17
N GLY A 86 18.60 -0.16 -10.88
CA GLY A 86 19.25 0.91 -10.11
C GLY A 86 18.40 2.17 -10.08
N ASP A 87 19.05 3.33 -10.10
CA ASP A 87 18.39 4.64 -9.98
C ASP A 87 17.98 5.25 -11.31
N VAL A 88 18.26 4.57 -12.43
CA VAL A 88 18.11 5.21 -13.75
C VAL A 88 16.66 5.47 -14.08
N ASN A 89 15.77 4.52 -13.73
CA ASN A 89 14.34 4.64 -13.99
C ASN A 89 13.56 4.32 -12.72
N ARG A 90 12.98 5.35 -12.12
CA ARG A 90 12.16 5.14 -10.93
C ARG A 90 10.78 4.68 -11.33
N LEU A 91 10.21 3.81 -10.51
CA LEU A 91 8.86 3.29 -10.70
C LEU A 91 7.89 4.18 -9.92
N ALA A 92 7.02 4.87 -10.64
CA ALA A 92 6.00 5.71 -10.01
C ALA A 92 4.73 4.91 -9.76
N TYR A 93 4.06 5.18 -8.65
CA TYR A 93 2.83 4.48 -8.30
C TYR A 93 1.90 5.40 -7.50
N CYS A 94 0.62 5.06 -7.56
CA CYS A 94 -0.39 5.67 -6.71
C CYS A 94 -1.23 4.53 -6.11
N VAL A 95 -1.40 4.55 -4.80
CA VAL A 95 -2.22 3.55 -4.10
C VAL A 95 -3.45 4.24 -3.54
N ALA A 96 -4.62 3.71 -3.89
CA ALA A 96 -5.90 4.15 -3.33
C ALA A 96 -6.31 3.18 -2.24
N TYR A 97 -6.70 3.72 -1.08
CA TYR A 97 -7.13 2.94 0.08
C TYR A 97 -8.59 3.27 0.37
N ASP A 98 -9.41 2.24 0.51
CA ASP A 98 -10.79 2.36 1.01
C ASP A 98 -10.82 1.96 2.47
N ILE A 99 -11.49 2.77 3.29
CA ILE A 99 -11.61 2.54 4.73
C ILE A 99 -13.05 2.17 5.05
N THR A 100 -13.22 1.08 5.79
CA THR A 100 -14.52 0.63 6.29
C THR A 100 -14.43 0.53 7.81
N GLY A 101 -15.20 1.34 8.51
CA GLY A 101 -15.05 1.46 9.96
C GLY A 101 -13.68 2.07 10.28
N ASP A 102 -12.88 1.35 11.05
CA ASP A 102 -11.52 1.77 11.41
C ASP A 102 -10.44 0.91 10.74
N LYS A 103 -10.77 0.26 9.63
CA LYS A 103 -9.87 -0.67 8.95
C LYS A 103 -9.83 -0.41 7.45
N ILE A 104 -8.72 -0.81 6.84
CA ILE A 104 -8.54 -0.76 5.39
C ILE A 104 -9.27 -1.96 4.79
N SER A 105 -10.17 -1.71 3.85
CA SER A 105 -10.99 -2.77 3.23
C SER A 105 -10.60 -3.07 1.79
N ALA A 106 -9.97 -2.14 1.10
CA ALA A 106 -9.53 -2.36 -0.28
C ALA A 106 -8.37 -1.44 -0.62
N MET A 107 -7.48 -1.94 -1.45
CA MET A 107 -6.35 -1.16 -1.97
C MET A 107 -6.20 -1.42 -3.46
N ARG A 108 -5.91 -0.36 -4.21
CA ARG A 108 -5.67 -0.44 -5.64
C ARG A 108 -4.38 0.31 -5.96
N CYS A 109 -3.45 -0.35 -6.63
CA CYS A 109 -2.18 0.26 -7.02
C CYS A 109 -2.16 0.52 -8.52
N TYR A 110 -1.89 1.76 -8.88
CA TYR A 110 -1.76 2.21 -10.27
C TYR A 110 -0.29 2.51 -10.52
N GLY A 111 0.30 1.85 -11.50
CA GLY A 111 1.70 2.01 -11.85
C GLY A 111 2.43 0.67 -11.97
N PRO A 112 3.67 0.67 -12.44
CA PRO A 112 4.39 -0.57 -12.79
C PRO A 112 5.04 -1.28 -11.60
N ILE A 113 4.46 -1.18 -10.42
CA ILE A 113 5.04 -1.74 -9.19
C ILE A 113 4.85 -3.25 -9.08
N GLY A 114 3.89 -3.82 -9.82
CA GLY A 114 3.61 -5.26 -9.76
C GLY A 114 4.80 -6.13 -10.13
N ARG A 115 5.71 -5.63 -10.96
CA ARG A 115 6.92 -6.36 -11.34
C ARG A 115 7.87 -6.62 -10.16
N LEU A 116 7.71 -5.90 -9.06
CA LEU A 116 8.53 -6.10 -7.86
C LEU A 116 7.99 -7.23 -6.99
N ALA A 117 6.77 -7.67 -7.21
CA ALA A 117 6.19 -8.78 -6.47
C ALA A 117 6.87 -10.09 -6.89
N PRO A 118 7.01 -11.04 -5.95
CA PRO A 118 7.65 -12.32 -6.26
C PRO A 118 6.80 -13.17 -7.19
#